data_5d922ecf2a5e613d1ea66f2244527909
#
_entry.id   5d922ecf2a5e613d1ea66f2244527909
#
_cell.length_a   1.000
_cell.length_b   1.000
_cell.length_c   1.000
_cell.angle_alpha   90.00
_cell.angle_beta   90.00
_cell.angle_gamma   90.00
#
_symmetry.space_group_name_H-M   'P 1'
#
loop_
_entity.id
_entity.type
_entity.pdbx_description
1 polymer ?
#
loop_
_entity_poly.entity_id
_entity_poly.type
_entity_poly.pdbx_seq_one_letter_code
_entity_poly.pdbx_strand_id
1 'polypeptide(L)'
;AQFARAVLPRGVTTVVTDPHEIANVAGVAGIRFMAKTSADLPLSVVIMAPSCVPATAMETNGATLRAGELAGLLGEATAHGLAEVMNFPGVVYGDEEVLAKIAAFGGRPIDGHAPALRDKLLNAYVAAGIGSEHECTTVAEAEEKLARGLYILIREATKAHKLHARRPRITAQHKRSIC
;
A
#
# COMPACT_ATOMS: atom_id res chain seq x y z
N ALA A 1 -11.64 -12.93 12.51
CA ALA A 1 -11.35 -14.02 13.45
C ALA A 1 -10.61 -15.20 12.79
N GLN A 2 -11.06 -15.73 11.63
CA GLN A 2 -10.41 -16.89 11.00
C GLN A 2 -8.97 -16.61 10.56
N PHE A 3 -8.72 -15.45 9.95
CA PHE A 3 -7.38 -15.03 9.57
C PHE A 3 -6.43 -14.98 10.78
N ALA A 4 -6.83 -14.34 11.88
CA ALA A 4 -6.02 -14.28 13.10
C ALA A 4 -5.69 -15.68 13.65
N ARG A 5 -6.65 -16.61 13.64
CA ARG A 5 -6.42 -18.01 14.04
C ARG A 5 -5.40 -18.74 13.16
N ALA A 6 -5.33 -18.38 11.88
CA ALA A 6 -4.39 -19.00 10.95
C ALA A 6 -2.96 -18.45 11.10
N VAL A 7 -2.79 -17.16 11.37
CA VAL A 7 -1.46 -16.50 11.32
C VAL A 7 -0.78 -16.39 12.68
N LEU A 8 -1.51 -16.20 13.77
CA LEU A 8 -0.94 -16.06 15.11
C LEU A 8 -0.08 -17.26 15.53
N PRO A 9 -0.50 -18.53 15.34
CA PRO A 9 0.35 -19.66 15.68
C PRO A 9 1.65 -19.78 14.85
N ARG A 10 1.76 -18.97 13.80
CA ARG A 10 2.95 -18.86 12.94
C ARG A 10 3.83 -17.66 13.27
N GLY A 11 3.52 -16.93 14.34
CA GLY A 11 4.30 -15.83 14.85
C GLY A 11 3.93 -14.46 14.26
N VAL A 12 2.88 -14.35 13.44
CA VAL A 12 2.40 -13.07 12.93
C VAL A 12 1.50 -12.42 13.99
N THR A 13 1.99 -11.38 14.64
CA THR A 13 1.27 -10.66 15.71
C THR A 13 0.67 -9.34 15.25
N THR A 14 1.13 -8.82 14.12
CA THR A 14 0.68 -7.54 13.54
C THR A 14 0.53 -7.67 12.05
N VAL A 15 -0.49 -7.05 11.49
CA VAL A 15 -0.69 -6.91 10.05
C VAL A 15 -1.00 -5.46 9.70
N VAL A 16 -0.47 -5.01 8.57
CA VAL A 16 -0.85 -3.75 7.93
C VAL A 16 -1.77 -4.10 6.77
N THR A 17 -2.94 -3.50 6.70
CA THR A 17 -3.99 -3.89 5.75
C THR A 17 -4.51 -2.70 4.96
N ASP A 18 -4.73 -2.94 3.67
CA ASP A 18 -5.43 -2.05 2.76
C ASP A 18 -6.83 -2.62 2.48
N PRO A 19 -7.90 -2.07 3.06
CA PRO A 19 -9.26 -2.57 2.87
C PRO A 19 -9.92 -2.02 1.60
N HIS A 20 -9.20 -1.91 0.47
CA HIS A 20 -9.74 -1.29 -0.75
C HIS A 20 -10.91 -2.07 -1.36
N GLU A 21 -10.98 -3.38 -1.21
CA GLU A 21 -12.10 -4.16 -1.74
C GLU A 21 -13.43 -3.80 -1.06
N ILE A 22 -13.47 -3.77 0.27
CA ILE A 22 -14.68 -3.37 0.98
C ILE A 22 -14.96 -1.86 0.83
N ALA A 23 -13.91 -1.05 0.72
CA ALA A 23 -14.04 0.38 0.46
C ALA A 23 -14.63 0.65 -0.92
N ASN A 24 -14.27 -0.15 -1.92
CA ASN A 24 -14.80 -0.03 -3.28
C ASN A 24 -16.31 -0.33 -3.36
N VAL A 25 -16.84 -1.11 -2.42
CA VAL A 25 -18.27 -1.44 -2.32
C VAL A 25 -19.00 -0.49 -1.38
N ALA A 26 -18.46 -0.21 -0.20
CA ALA A 26 -19.15 0.44 0.91
C ALA A 26 -18.48 1.75 1.39
N GLY A 27 -17.45 2.23 0.68
CA GLY A 27 -16.78 3.50 0.99
C GLY A 27 -16.17 3.53 2.39
N VAL A 28 -16.20 4.71 3.00
CA VAL A 28 -15.72 4.96 4.37
C VAL A 28 -16.40 4.05 5.40
N ALA A 29 -17.66 3.72 5.21
CA ALA A 29 -18.39 2.82 6.12
C ALA A 29 -17.78 1.42 6.15
N GLY A 30 -17.30 0.92 5.00
CA GLY A 30 -16.59 -0.36 4.89
C GLY A 30 -15.25 -0.34 5.65
N ILE A 31 -14.50 0.75 5.55
CA ILE A 31 -13.23 0.91 6.27
C ILE A 31 -13.46 0.93 7.78
N ARG A 32 -14.43 1.72 8.25
CA ARG A 32 -14.81 1.78 9.67
C ARG A 32 -15.31 0.43 10.19
N PHE A 33 -16.05 -0.31 9.38
CA PHE A 33 -16.46 -1.67 9.71
C PHE A 33 -15.26 -2.60 9.92
N MET A 34 -14.27 -2.56 9.02
CA MET A 34 -13.04 -3.34 9.17
C MET A 34 -12.28 -2.96 10.45
N ALA A 35 -12.11 -1.67 10.73
CA ALA A 35 -11.44 -1.20 11.94
C ALA A 35 -12.18 -1.68 13.19
N LYS A 36 -13.49 -1.49 13.27
CA LYS A 36 -14.32 -1.91 14.42
C LYS A 36 -14.26 -3.42 14.66
N THR A 37 -14.40 -4.23 13.62
CA THR A 37 -14.41 -5.70 13.75
C THR A 37 -13.04 -6.29 14.01
N SER A 38 -11.98 -5.52 13.81
CA SER A 38 -10.60 -5.93 14.10
C SER A 38 -10.13 -5.53 15.49
N ALA A 39 -10.81 -4.61 16.18
CA ALA A 39 -10.35 -4.04 17.44
C ALA A 39 -10.18 -5.08 18.57
N ASP A 40 -11.05 -6.08 18.62
CA ASP A 40 -11.06 -7.10 19.69
C ASP A 40 -10.32 -8.39 19.27
N LEU A 41 -9.57 -8.36 18.17
CA LEU A 41 -8.77 -9.52 17.76
C LEU A 41 -7.47 -9.60 18.56
N PRO A 42 -6.99 -10.80 18.90
CA PRO A 42 -5.66 -10.99 19.49
C PRO A 42 -4.53 -10.79 18.45
N LEU A 43 -4.77 -10.01 17.42
CA LEU A 43 -3.87 -9.65 16.32
C LEU A 43 -3.95 -8.14 16.15
N SER A 44 -2.83 -7.45 16.19
CA SER A 44 -2.79 -6.01 15.88
C SER A 44 -3.08 -5.79 14.40
N VAL A 45 -4.11 -5.02 14.10
CA VAL A 45 -4.49 -4.69 12.72
C VAL A 45 -4.34 -3.19 12.51
N VAL A 46 -3.36 -2.83 11.70
CA VAL A 46 -3.11 -1.44 11.30
C VAL A 46 -3.84 -1.19 9.97
N ILE A 47 -4.82 -0.30 10.00
CA ILE A 47 -5.59 0.05 8.81
C ILE A 47 -4.86 1.17 8.06
N MET A 48 -4.67 0.99 6.76
CA MET A 48 -4.24 2.04 5.83
C MET A 48 -5.46 2.55 5.07
N ALA A 49 -5.48 3.83 4.74
CA ALA A 49 -6.56 4.42 3.95
C ALA A 49 -6.38 4.07 2.46
N PRO A 50 -7.35 3.42 1.80
CA PRO A 50 -7.25 3.06 0.39
C PRO A 50 -7.11 4.28 -0.51
N SER A 51 -6.02 4.40 -1.24
CA SER A 51 -5.77 5.52 -2.16
C SER A 51 -6.58 5.43 -3.45
N CYS A 52 -6.88 4.20 -3.87
CA CYS A 52 -7.41 3.87 -5.20
C CYS A 52 -8.82 3.27 -5.12
N VAL A 53 -9.81 4.10 -4.76
CA VAL A 53 -11.23 3.77 -4.75
C VAL A 53 -12.02 4.85 -5.51
N PRO A 54 -12.35 4.58 -6.78
CA PRO A 54 -11.91 3.48 -7.64
C PRO A 54 -10.41 3.57 -8.02
N ALA A 55 -9.85 2.50 -8.59
CA ALA A 55 -8.47 2.51 -9.08
C ALA A 55 -8.33 3.42 -10.32
N THR A 56 -9.34 3.49 -11.15
CA THR A 56 -9.40 4.38 -12.34
C THR A 56 -10.80 4.98 -12.49
N ALA A 57 -10.89 6.10 -13.24
CA ALA A 57 -12.17 6.73 -13.57
C ALA A 57 -13.03 5.90 -14.56
N MET A 58 -12.50 4.80 -15.10
CA MET A 58 -13.18 3.91 -16.05
C MET A 58 -13.93 2.77 -15.38
N GLU A 59 -13.83 2.64 -14.05
CA GLU A 59 -14.46 1.55 -13.31
C GLU A 59 -15.85 1.93 -12.81
N THR A 60 -16.73 0.93 -12.75
CA THR A 60 -18.00 1.02 -12.02
C THR A 60 -17.79 0.49 -10.61
N ASN A 61 -18.04 1.31 -9.63
CA ASN A 61 -17.80 1.02 -8.22
C ASN A 61 -18.95 1.51 -7.33
N GLY A 62 -19.03 0.99 -6.11
CA GLY A 62 -20.04 1.38 -5.12
C GLY A 62 -19.74 2.68 -4.38
N ALA A 63 -18.46 3.12 -4.42
CA ALA A 63 -18.04 4.34 -3.74
C ALA A 63 -16.84 5.00 -4.44
N THR A 64 -16.69 6.30 -4.24
CA THR A 64 -15.49 7.06 -4.63
C THR A 64 -14.94 7.75 -3.39
N LEU A 65 -13.67 7.52 -3.07
CA LEU A 65 -13.01 8.17 -1.95
C LEU A 65 -12.11 9.31 -2.42
N ARG A 66 -12.39 10.50 -1.94
CA ARG A 66 -11.62 11.71 -2.23
C ARG A 66 -10.65 12.04 -1.08
N ALA A 67 -9.71 12.91 -1.34
CA ALA A 67 -8.69 13.32 -0.36
C ALA A 67 -9.28 13.78 0.98
N GLY A 68 -10.38 14.53 0.98
CA GLY A 68 -11.03 14.99 2.20
C GLY A 68 -11.62 13.86 3.07
N GLU A 69 -12.18 12.82 2.45
CA GLU A 69 -12.73 11.66 3.16
C GLU A 69 -11.61 10.82 3.78
N LEU A 70 -10.52 10.65 3.05
CA LEU A 70 -9.33 9.94 3.54
C LEU A 70 -8.65 10.69 4.69
N ALA A 71 -8.54 12.02 4.59
CA ALA A 71 -8.05 12.88 5.68
C ALA A 71 -8.91 12.76 6.94
N GLY A 72 -10.24 12.61 6.78
CA GLY A 72 -11.16 12.34 7.87
C GLY A 72 -10.84 11.04 8.62
N LEU A 73 -10.55 9.97 7.91
CA LEU A 73 -10.14 8.68 8.52
C LEU A 73 -8.84 8.79 9.32
N LEU A 74 -7.90 9.62 8.87
CA LEU A 74 -6.66 9.90 9.60
C LEU A 74 -6.96 10.71 10.87
N GLY A 75 -7.81 11.74 10.79
CA GLY A 75 -8.23 12.55 11.93
C GLY A 75 -8.97 11.76 13.01
N GLU A 76 -9.76 10.74 12.62
CA GLU A 76 -10.44 9.81 13.52
C GLU A 76 -9.52 8.74 14.12
N ALA A 77 -8.23 8.72 13.77
CA ALA A 77 -7.30 7.64 14.08
C ALA A 77 -7.73 6.25 13.59
N THR A 78 -8.64 6.20 12.61
CA THR A 78 -9.07 4.95 11.96
C THR A 78 -8.00 4.44 10.99
N ALA A 79 -7.34 5.34 10.27
CA ALA A 79 -6.23 5.03 9.37
C ALA A 79 -4.90 5.54 9.90
N HIS A 80 -3.80 4.85 9.58
CA HIS A 80 -2.45 5.17 10.04
C HIS A 80 -1.52 5.68 8.92
N GLY A 81 -1.89 5.46 7.67
CA GLY A 81 -1.16 5.87 6.48
C GLY A 81 -2.03 5.74 5.24
N LEU A 82 -1.47 6.03 4.08
CA LEU A 82 -2.11 5.86 2.78
C LEU A 82 -1.70 4.50 2.20
N ALA A 83 -2.69 3.70 1.84
CA ALA A 83 -2.46 2.41 1.20
C ALA A 83 -2.01 2.57 -0.27
N GLU A 84 -1.69 1.47 -0.90
CA GLU A 84 -1.01 1.40 -2.19
C GLU A 84 -1.49 2.41 -3.23
N VAL A 85 -0.58 3.27 -3.68
CA VAL A 85 -0.85 4.27 -4.71
C VAL A 85 -0.71 3.62 -6.09
N MET A 86 -1.78 2.92 -6.53
CA MET A 86 -1.80 2.20 -7.81
C MET A 86 -1.81 3.13 -9.02
N ASN A 87 -2.40 4.32 -8.89
CA ASN A 87 -2.43 5.30 -9.99
C ASN A 87 -1.09 6.04 -10.10
N PHE A 88 0.01 5.29 -10.34
CA PHE A 88 1.31 5.90 -10.56
C PHE A 88 1.35 6.82 -11.80
N PRO A 89 0.59 6.60 -12.88
CA PRO A 89 0.51 7.59 -13.96
C PRO A 89 -0.03 8.93 -13.45
N GLY A 90 -1.07 8.91 -12.61
CA GLY A 90 -1.61 10.13 -12.00
C GLY A 90 -0.57 10.87 -11.16
N VAL A 91 0.26 10.15 -10.39
CA VAL A 91 1.37 10.77 -9.65
C VAL A 91 2.37 11.44 -10.60
N VAL A 92 2.81 10.69 -11.61
CA VAL A 92 3.87 11.12 -12.54
C VAL A 92 3.44 12.30 -13.42
N TYR A 93 2.18 12.32 -13.82
CA TYR A 93 1.63 13.36 -14.72
C TYR A 93 0.85 14.44 -13.98
N GLY A 94 0.83 14.41 -12.65
CA GLY A 94 0.32 15.53 -11.87
C GLY A 94 -1.20 15.58 -11.71
N ASP A 95 -1.88 14.42 -11.61
CA ASP A 95 -3.31 14.38 -11.29
C ASP A 95 -3.56 15.00 -9.92
N GLU A 96 -4.38 16.07 -9.90
CA GLU A 96 -4.62 16.88 -8.72
C GLU A 96 -5.23 16.07 -7.56
N GLU A 97 -6.18 15.18 -7.84
CA GLU A 97 -6.83 14.39 -6.80
C GLU A 97 -5.88 13.34 -6.22
N VAL A 98 -5.05 12.71 -7.06
CA VAL A 98 -4.04 11.74 -6.60
C VAL A 98 -3.01 12.45 -5.71
N LEU A 99 -2.51 13.60 -6.13
CA LEU A 99 -1.56 14.39 -5.35
C LEU A 99 -2.18 14.93 -4.06
N ALA A 100 -3.45 15.35 -4.08
CA ALA A 100 -4.17 15.78 -2.88
C ALA A 100 -4.31 14.65 -1.85
N LYS A 101 -4.58 13.40 -2.28
CA LYS A 101 -4.60 12.24 -1.38
C LYS A 101 -3.24 12.01 -0.73
N ILE A 102 -2.16 12.05 -1.52
CA ILE A 102 -0.79 11.92 -1.02
C ILE A 102 -0.47 13.03 0.00
N ALA A 103 -0.79 14.28 -0.34
CA ALA A 103 -0.55 15.43 0.53
C ALA A 103 -1.31 15.34 1.87
N ALA A 104 -2.53 14.79 1.87
CA ALA A 104 -3.31 14.58 3.09
C ALA A 104 -2.64 13.62 4.09
N PHE A 105 -1.73 12.76 3.63
CA PHE A 105 -0.95 11.83 4.45
C PHE A 105 0.52 12.22 4.59
N GLY A 106 0.87 13.47 4.35
CA GLY A 106 2.24 13.96 4.54
C GLY A 106 2.77 13.65 5.95
N GLY A 107 3.97 13.05 6.03
CA GLY A 107 4.56 12.59 7.29
C GLY A 107 4.04 11.26 7.85
N ARG A 108 3.18 10.58 7.13
CA ARG A 108 2.71 9.22 7.42
C ARG A 108 3.26 8.22 6.38
N PRO A 109 3.25 6.92 6.67
CA PRO A 109 3.58 5.91 5.66
C PRO A 109 2.64 6.01 4.45
N ILE A 110 3.22 5.94 3.26
CA ILE A 110 2.50 5.90 1.99
C ILE A 110 3.03 4.70 1.22
N ASP A 111 2.18 3.71 1.01
CA ASP A 111 2.54 2.50 0.29
C ASP A 111 2.41 2.68 -1.22
N GLY A 112 3.26 1.99 -1.96
CA GLY A 112 3.32 2.06 -3.41
C GLY A 112 2.90 0.78 -4.13
N HIS A 113 2.51 0.99 -5.38
CA HIS A 113 2.16 -0.04 -6.34
C HIS A 113 2.49 0.49 -7.74
N ALA A 114 3.67 0.18 -8.24
CA ALA A 114 4.16 0.75 -9.50
C ALA A 114 4.98 -0.27 -10.31
N PRO A 115 4.33 -1.37 -10.79
CA PRO A 115 5.03 -2.40 -11.56
C PRO A 115 5.68 -1.79 -12.80
N ALA A 116 6.91 -2.20 -13.08
CA ALA A 116 7.73 -1.77 -14.20
C ALA A 116 8.05 -0.25 -14.28
N LEU A 117 7.66 0.54 -13.28
CA LEU A 117 8.03 1.95 -13.22
C LEU A 117 9.52 2.12 -12.94
N ARG A 118 10.23 2.86 -13.79
CA ARG A 118 11.70 3.00 -13.75
C ARG A 118 12.14 4.41 -14.12
N ASP A 119 13.45 4.65 -14.04
CA ASP A 119 14.13 5.85 -14.51
C ASP A 119 13.56 7.16 -13.93
N LYS A 120 13.40 8.18 -14.77
CA LYS A 120 12.91 9.51 -14.37
C LYS A 120 11.49 9.47 -13.81
N LEU A 121 10.63 8.61 -14.33
CA LEU A 121 9.24 8.47 -13.86
C LEU A 121 9.20 7.87 -12.45
N LEU A 122 10.10 6.94 -12.13
CA LEU A 122 10.27 6.44 -10.78
C LEU A 122 10.75 7.53 -9.81
N ASN A 123 11.62 8.45 -10.25
CA ASN A 123 12.05 9.57 -9.43
C ASN A 123 10.87 10.47 -9.05
N ALA A 124 9.97 10.75 -10.00
CA ALA A 124 8.76 11.55 -9.72
C ALA A 124 7.84 10.85 -8.69
N TYR A 125 7.67 9.54 -8.82
CA TYR A 125 6.86 8.74 -7.91
C TYR A 125 7.43 8.74 -6.47
N VAL A 126 8.73 8.53 -6.32
CA VAL A 126 9.42 8.58 -5.02
C VAL A 126 9.41 9.99 -4.43
N ALA A 127 9.62 11.03 -5.27
CA ALA A 127 9.61 12.41 -4.83
C ALA A 127 8.23 12.86 -4.28
N ALA A 128 7.15 12.18 -4.67
CA ALA A 128 5.82 12.41 -4.11
C ALA A 128 5.67 11.89 -2.67
N GLY A 129 6.68 11.17 -2.12
CA GLY A 129 6.67 10.69 -0.74
C GLY A 129 6.28 9.23 -0.57
N ILE A 130 6.12 8.48 -1.65
CA ILE A 130 5.79 7.06 -1.61
C ILE A 130 7.02 6.28 -1.16
N GLY A 131 6.86 5.40 -0.15
CA GLY A 131 7.96 4.76 0.56
C GLY A 131 8.15 3.27 0.32
N SER A 132 7.22 2.58 -0.33
CA SER A 132 7.28 1.13 -0.51
C SER A 132 6.88 0.68 -1.91
N GLU A 133 7.15 -0.59 -2.21
CA GLU A 133 6.76 -1.24 -3.46
C GLU A 133 6.69 -2.76 -3.28
N HIS A 134 5.68 -3.41 -3.83
CA HIS A 134 5.48 -4.87 -3.71
C HIS A 134 5.23 -5.59 -5.05
N GLU A 135 5.15 -4.86 -6.16
CA GLU A 135 4.85 -5.41 -7.48
C GLU A 135 6.06 -5.60 -8.40
N CYS A 136 7.29 -5.33 -7.92
CA CYS A 136 8.48 -5.60 -8.74
C CYS A 136 8.44 -7.00 -9.37
N THR A 137 8.74 -7.10 -10.64
CA THR A 137 8.76 -8.37 -11.39
C THR A 137 10.16 -8.89 -11.65
N THR A 138 11.15 -8.01 -11.65
CA THR A 138 12.56 -8.34 -11.93
C THR A 138 13.48 -7.86 -10.81
N VAL A 139 14.65 -8.47 -10.73
CA VAL A 139 15.71 -8.06 -9.80
C VAL A 139 16.19 -6.65 -10.11
N ALA A 140 16.40 -6.33 -11.38
CA ALA A 140 16.88 -5.00 -11.80
C ALA A 140 15.90 -3.89 -11.42
N GLU A 141 14.60 -4.14 -11.51
CA GLU A 141 13.56 -3.22 -11.05
C GLU A 141 13.63 -3.01 -9.53
N ALA A 142 13.75 -4.09 -8.76
CA ALA A 142 13.84 -4.02 -7.31
C ALA A 142 15.11 -3.28 -6.85
N GLU A 143 16.28 -3.56 -7.47
CA GLU A 143 17.53 -2.86 -7.18
C GLU A 143 17.44 -1.37 -7.47
N GLU A 144 16.81 -0.98 -8.56
CA GLU A 144 16.61 0.41 -8.91
C GLU A 144 15.73 1.15 -7.92
N LYS A 145 14.66 0.53 -7.45
CA LYS A 145 13.75 1.07 -6.44
C LYS A 145 14.41 1.17 -5.06
N LEU A 146 15.14 0.12 -4.65
CA LEU A 146 15.95 0.15 -3.43
C LEU A 146 17.00 1.27 -3.43
N ALA A 147 17.67 1.48 -4.57
CA ALA A 147 18.66 2.56 -4.72
C ALA A 147 18.07 3.96 -4.56
N ARG A 148 16.74 4.11 -4.73
CA ARG A 148 16.00 5.34 -4.50
C ARG A 148 15.34 5.43 -3.13
N GLY A 149 15.62 4.46 -2.25
CA GLY A 149 15.15 4.46 -0.87
C GLY A 149 13.79 3.84 -0.62
N LEU A 150 13.18 3.19 -1.62
CA LEU A 150 11.95 2.44 -1.42
C LEU A 150 12.19 1.16 -0.61
N TYR A 151 11.27 0.83 0.27
CA TYR A 151 11.17 -0.51 0.83
C TYR A 151 10.56 -1.46 -0.21
N ILE A 152 11.13 -2.67 -0.32
CA ILE A 152 10.61 -3.69 -1.24
C ILE A 152 9.98 -4.81 -0.41
N LEU A 153 8.69 -5.03 -0.61
CA LEU A 153 7.96 -6.13 -0.02
C LEU A 153 7.94 -7.31 -1.01
N ILE A 154 8.43 -8.46 -0.55
CA ILE A 154 8.48 -9.66 -1.40
C ILE A 154 7.16 -10.41 -1.24
N ARG A 155 6.43 -10.54 -2.34
CA ARG A 155 5.21 -11.34 -2.39
C ARG A 155 5.53 -12.78 -2.74
N GLU A 156 5.03 -13.69 -1.91
CA GLU A 156 5.03 -15.12 -2.20
C GLU A 156 3.63 -15.68 -1.92
N ALA A 157 2.92 -16.03 -2.99
CA ALA A 157 1.56 -16.53 -2.94
C ALA A 157 1.34 -17.51 -4.10
N THR A 158 0.21 -18.20 -4.11
CA THR A 158 -0.15 -19.21 -5.12
C THR A 158 -0.01 -18.73 -6.57
N LYS A 159 -0.23 -17.42 -6.80
CA LYS A 159 -0.13 -16.79 -8.13
C LYS A 159 1.02 -15.78 -8.26
N ALA A 160 1.82 -15.59 -7.21
CA ALA A 160 2.90 -14.60 -7.19
C ALA A 160 4.17 -15.20 -6.56
N HIS A 161 4.82 -16.09 -7.29
CA HIS A 161 6.08 -16.74 -6.88
C HIS A 161 7.26 -15.85 -7.19
N LYS A 162 7.53 -14.86 -6.34
CA LYS A 162 8.58 -13.87 -6.59
C LYS A 162 9.82 -14.05 -5.72
N LEU A 163 9.74 -14.87 -4.66
CA LEU A 163 10.82 -15.06 -3.69
C LEU A 163 12.08 -15.68 -4.33
N HIS A 164 11.94 -16.75 -5.09
CA HIS A 164 13.07 -17.45 -5.71
C HIS A 164 13.86 -16.58 -6.69
N ALA A 165 13.18 -15.76 -7.48
CA ALA A 165 13.81 -14.87 -8.44
C ALA A 165 14.61 -13.74 -7.78
N ARG A 166 14.29 -13.36 -6.52
CA ARG A 166 14.86 -12.20 -5.82
C ARG A 166 15.84 -12.55 -4.70
N ARG A 167 15.79 -13.77 -4.18
CA ARG A 167 16.62 -14.26 -3.08
C ARG A 167 18.13 -14.01 -3.27
N PRO A 168 18.73 -14.19 -4.46
CA PRO A 168 20.17 -13.99 -4.65
C PRO A 168 20.67 -12.56 -4.42
N ARG A 169 19.77 -11.57 -4.37
CA ARG A 169 20.13 -10.15 -4.26
C ARG A 169 19.81 -9.53 -2.91
N ILE A 170 19.36 -10.32 -1.94
CA ILE A 170 19.22 -9.85 -0.55
C ILE A 170 20.64 -9.81 0.04
N THR A 171 21.25 -8.64 -0.02
CA THR A 171 22.59 -8.38 0.54
C THR A 171 22.47 -7.82 1.95
N ALA A 172 23.60 -7.82 2.69
CA ALA A 172 23.67 -7.17 4.00
C ALA A 172 23.29 -5.68 3.95
N GLN A 173 23.49 -5.01 2.81
CA GLN A 173 23.14 -3.62 2.59
C GLN A 173 21.60 -3.42 2.52
N HIS A 174 20.87 -4.33 1.90
CA HIS A 174 19.43 -4.18 1.63
C HIS A 174 18.52 -4.86 2.67
N LYS A 175 19.09 -5.65 3.58
CA LYS A 175 18.31 -6.45 4.54
C LYS A 175 17.33 -5.67 5.42
N ARG A 176 17.52 -4.35 5.57
CA ARG A 176 16.64 -3.47 6.35
C ARG A 176 15.55 -2.81 5.49
N SER A 177 15.65 -2.92 4.17
CA SER A 177 14.72 -2.31 3.21
C SER A 177 13.96 -3.36 2.40
N ILE A 178 14.04 -4.63 2.79
CA ILE A 178 13.33 -5.75 2.18
C ILE A 178 12.52 -6.45 3.27
N CYS A 179 11.22 -6.63 3.01
CA CYS A 179 10.26 -7.31 3.88
C CYS A 179 9.64 -8.52 3.18
#